data_9dc678d14da6b0a1d0152f10691289c8
#
_entry.id   9dc678d14da6b0a1d0152f10691289c8
#
_cell.length_a   1.000
_cell.length_b   1.000
_cell.length_c   1.000
_cell.angle_alpha   90.00
_cell.angle_beta   90.00
_cell.angle_gamma   90.00
#
_symmetry.space_group_name_H-M   'P 1'
#
loop_
_entity.id
_entity.type
_entity.pdbx_description
1 polymer ?
#
loop_
_entity_poly.entity_id
_entity_poly.type
_entity_poly.pdbx_seq_one_letter_code
_entity_poly.pdbx_strand_id
1 'polypeptide(L)'
;VIGMIPEGLYLLASVALAVSSIRLAQQKVLLHDMKCIETLARVDVLCVDKTGTITENTMKVQELIPTEQYDTEKMGSLRLMVGDFVSAMTNDNITMAAMKEYFTHSSGAKAISKTGFSSATKYSSATFEDKTYVLGAPEFVLLDDYEQHKEKITELASTGARVLVFGTYAAEIDG
;
A
#
# COMPACT_ATOMS: atom_id res chain seq x y z
N VAL A 1 59.60 6.28 7.53
CA VAL A 1 58.37 5.43 7.52
C VAL A 1 57.39 5.84 6.40
N ILE A 2 57.35 7.12 6.01
CA ILE A 2 56.38 7.64 5.00
C ILE A 2 56.75 7.14 3.58
N GLY A 3 58.02 6.87 3.29
CA GLY A 3 58.48 6.39 1.97
C GLY A 3 58.23 4.90 1.65
N MET A 4 57.51 4.17 2.53
CA MET A 4 57.17 2.74 2.31
C MET A 4 55.73 2.53 1.78
N ILE A 5 54.93 3.58 1.64
CA ILE A 5 53.59 3.47 1.03
C ILE A 5 53.78 3.66 -0.48
N PRO A 6 53.44 2.66 -1.31
CA PRO A 6 53.53 2.80 -2.76
C PRO A 6 52.47 3.80 -3.25
N GLU A 7 52.86 5.06 -3.43
CA GLU A 7 51.97 6.17 -3.85
C GLU A 7 51.15 5.81 -5.11
N GLY A 8 51.76 5.02 -6.01
CA GLY A 8 51.08 4.53 -7.21
C GLY A 8 49.89 3.62 -6.95
N LEU A 9 49.95 2.79 -5.91
CA LEU A 9 48.81 1.93 -5.54
C LEU A 9 47.66 2.73 -4.94
N TYR A 10 47.95 3.74 -4.13
CA TYR A 10 46.93 4.62 -3.58
C TYR A 10 46.22 5.42 -4.68
N LEU A 11 46.99 5.98 -5.62
CA LEU A 11 46.45 6.69 -6.76
C LEU A 11 45.58 5.78 -7.63
N LEU A 12 46.07 4.57 -7.94
CA LEU A 12 45.29 3.59 -8.73
C LEU A 12 43.98 3.21 -8.07
N ALA A 13 43.98 2.92 -6.76
CA ALA A 13 42.78 2.61 -5.99
C ALA A 13 41.78 3.78 -5.99
N SER A 14 42.26 5.01 -5.77
CA SER A 14 41.43 6.21 -5.75
C SER A 14 40.79 6.46 -7.12
N VAL A 15 41.52 6.30 -8.20
CA VAL A 15 40.96 6.43 -9.56
C VAL A 15 39.98 5.34 -9.86
N ALA A 16 40.19 4.10 -9.47
CA ALA A 16 39.28 2.99 -9.66
C ALA A 16 37.96 3.22 -8.92
N LEU A 17 38.02 3.69 -7.67
CA LEU A 17 36.82 4.04 -6.88
C LEU A 17 36.06 5.22 -7.49
N ALA A 18 36.79 6.25 -7.98
CA ALA A 18 36.14 7.40 -8.63
C ALA A 18 35.41 6.97 -9.93
N VAL A 19 36.03 6.16 -10.77
CA VAL A 19 35.37 5.64 -11.99
C VAL A 19 34.16 4.77 -11.65
N SER A 20 34.27 3.93 -10.62
CA SER A 20 33.16 3.09 -10.16
C SER A 20 32.00 3.94 -9.64
N SER A 21 32.30 5.02 -8.89
CA SER A 21 31.29 5.98 -8.42
C SER A 21 30.53 6.64 -9.59
N ILE A 22 31.26 7.06 -10.63
CA ILE A 22 30.68 7.68 -11.82
C ILE A 22 29.75 6.66 -12.53
N ARG A 23 30.16 5.41 -12.69
CA ARG A 23 29.35 4.36 -13.30
C ARG A 23 28.04 4.10 -12.53
N LEU A 24 28.10 4.04 -11.21
CA LEU A 24 26.93 3.86 -10.36
C LEU A 24 26.00 5.08 -10.43
N ALA A 25 26.55 6.29 -10.43
CA ALA A 25 25.77 7.51 -10.62
C ALA A 25 25.03 7.55 -11.97
N GLN A 26 25.64 7.06 -13.05
CA GLN A 26 24.98 6.91 -14.35
C GLN A 26 23.80 5.92 -14.30
N GLN A 27 23.85 4.94 -13.41
CA GLN A 27 22.75 4.00 -13.14
C GLN A 27 21.74 4.54 -12.12
N LYS A 28 21.81 5.84 -11.76
CA LYS A 28 20.95 6.51 -10.77
C LYS A 28 21.12 5.97 -9.35
N VAL A 29 22.24 5.35 -9.04
CA VAL A 29 22.59 4.94 -7.68
C VAL A 29 23.37 6.07 -7.01
N LEU A 30 22.83 6.63 -5.94
CA LEU A 30 23.49 7.66 -5.14
C LEU A 30 24.38 6.99 -4.09
N LEU A 31 25.69 7.29 -4.16
CA LEU A 31 26.64 6.86 -3.15
C LEU A 31 26.82 7.96 -2.10
N HIS A 32 26.72 7.60 -0.85
CA HIS A 32 26.98 8.50 0.27
C HIS A 32 28.48 8.70 0.53
N ASP A 33 29.30 7.64 0.31
CA ASP A 33 30.74 7.64 0.50
C ASP A 33 31.39 6.67 -0.49
N MET A 34 32.60 6.95 -0.95
CA MET A 34 33.37 6.05 -1.83
C MET A 34 33.68 4.69 -1.19
N LYS A 35 33.80 4.64 0.14
CA LYS A 35 33.97 3.38 0.89
C LYS A 35 32.79 2.43 0.76
N CYS A 36 31.59 2.94 0.41
CA CYS A 36 30.41 2.11 0.20
C CYS A 36 30.65 1.07 -0.91
N ILE A 37 31.47 1.37 -1.92
CA ILE A 37 31.80 0.44 -3.03
C ILE A 37 32.58 -0.76 -2.50
N GLU A 38 33.56 -0.53 -1.64
CA GLU A 38 34.36 -1.59 -1.01
C GLU A 38 33.47 -2.43 -0.06
N THR A 39 32.59 -1.78 0.70
CA THR A 39 31.68 -2.46 1.61
C THR A 39 30.67 -3.34 0.84
N LEU A 40 30.08 -2.80 -0.25
CA LEU A 40 29.17 -3.55 -1.12
C LEU A 40 29.81 -4.80 -1.73
N ALA A 41 31.11 -4.73 -2.09
CA ALA A 41 31.83 -5.86 -2.65
C ALA A 41 32.05 -7.01 -1.65
N ARG A 42 31.85 -6.77 -0.36
CA ARG A 42 31.99 -7.76 0.74
C ARG A 42 30.68 -8.23 1.34
N VAL A 43 29.55 -7.80 0.77
CA VAL A 43 28.22 -8.19 1.26
C VAL A 43 27.89 -9.60 0.79
N ASP A 44 27.62 -10.48 1.74
CA ASP A 44 27.19 -11.88 1.54
C ASP A 44 25.69 -12.04 1.83
N VAL A 45 25.11 -11.13 2.63
CA VAL A 45 23.69 -11.16 2.99
C VAL A 45 23.08 -9.79 2.73
N LEU A 46 22.03 -9.76 1.91
CA LEU A 46 21.29 -8.55 1.59
C LEU A 46 19.90 -8.62 2.25
N CYS A 47 19.67 -7.75 3.22
CA CYS A 47 18.33 -7.57 3.82
C CYS A 47 17.69 -6.35 3.18
N VAL A 48 16.54 -6.55 2.53
CA VAL A 48 15.78 -5.47 1.89
C VAL A 48 14.37 -5.41 2.45
N ASP A 49 13.84 -4.20 2.57
CA ASP A 49 12.43 -4.01 2.86
C ASP A 49 11.60 -4.38 1.62
N LYS A 50 10.43 -4.96 1.86
CA LYS A 50 9.52 -5.38 0.77
C LYS A 50 8.89 -4.18 0.07
N THR A 51 8.31 -3.28 0.84
CA THR A 51 7.44 -2.21 0.32
C THR A 51 8.26 -1.05 -0.24
N GLY A 52 8.09 -0.76 -1.52
CA GLY A 52 8.80 0.33 -2.20
C GLY A 52 10.27 0.01 -2.57
N THR A 53 10.75 -1.20 -2.24
CA THR A 53 12.08 -1.66 -2.63
C THR A 53 12.01 -2.82 -3.61
N ILE A 54 11.33 -3.92 -3.24
CA ILE A 54 11.11 -5.09 -4.11
C ILE A 54 9.81 -4.91 -4.90
N THR A 55 8.81 -4.29 -4.29
CA THR A 55 7.51 -4.05 -4.91
C THR A 55 7.41 -2.62 -5.45
N GLU A 56 6.70 -2.46 -6.54
CA GLU A 56 6.26 -1.14 -7.00
C GLU A 56 5.35 -0.51 -5.93
N ASN A 57 5.47 0.80 -5.74
CA ASN A 57 4.60 1.54 -4.82
C ASN A 57 3.25 1.87 -5.49
N THR A 58 2.69 0.88 -6.17
CA THR A 58 1.39 0.95 -6.84
C THR A 58 0.49 -0.16 -6.34
N MET A 59 -0.81 0.11 -6.32
CA MET A 59 -1.83 -0.85 -5.95
C MET A 59 -2.96 -0.78 -6.98
N LYS A 60 -3.58 -1.93 -7.26
CA LYS A 60 -4.75 -2.02 -8.13
C LYS A 60 -5.81 -2.88 -7.47
N VAL A 61 -7.06 -2.47 -7.63
CA VAL A 61 -8.19 -3.32 -7.24
C VAL A 61 -8.28 -4.46 -8.25
N GLN A 62 -8.27 -5.69 -7.77
CA GLN A 62 -8.42 -6.88 -8.60
C GLN A 62 -9.90 -7.18 -8.86
N GLU A 63 -10.67 -7.26 -7.78
CA GLU A 63 -12.05 -7.70 -7.85
C GLU A 63 -12.87 -7.13 -6.69
N LEU A 64 -14.17 -6.95 -6.92
CA LEU A 64 -15.19 -6.71 -5.91
C LEU A 64 -16.04 -7.98 -5.80
N ILE A 65 -15.96 -8.64 -4.65
CA ILE A 65 -16.65 -9.90 -4.38
C ILE A 65 -17.83 -9.62 -3.46
N PRO A 66 -19.08 -9.79 -3.92
CA PRO A 66 -20.24 -9.65 -3.05
C PRO A 66 -20.32 -10.81 -2.06
N THR A 67 -20.83 -10.55 -0.86
CA THR A 67 -21.24 -11.60 0.07
C THR A 67 -22.54 -12.25 -0.39
N GLU A 68 -22.90 -13.43 0.15
CA GLU A 68 -24.11 -14.18 -0.22
C GLU A 68 -25.41 -13.39 -0.06
N GLN A 69 -25.40 -12.33 0.75
CA GLN A 69 -26.57 -11.45 0.93
C GLN A 69 -26.80 -10.49 -0.26
N TYR A 70 -25.79 -10.34 -1.15
CA TYR A 70 -25.86 -9.49 -2.32
C TYR A 70 -25.87 -10.33 -3.59
N ASP A 71 -27.02 -10.43 -4.22
CA ASP A 71 -27.21 -11.11 -5.49
C ASP A 71 -26.50 -10.35 -6.64
N THR A 72 -26.13 -11.09 -7.69
CA THR A 72 -25.48 -10.53 -8.89
C THR A 72 -26.28 -9.39 -9.54
N GLU A 73 -27.61 -9.38 -9.40
CA GLU A 73 -28.48 -8.29 -9.87
C GLU A 73 -28.24 -6.97 -9.11
N LYS A 74 -27.74 -7.04 -7.87
CA LYS A 74 -27.42 -5.87 -7.05
C LYS A 74 -25.99 -5.38 -7.17
N MET A 75 -25.16 -6.04 -7.99
CA MET A 75 -23.75 -5.67 -8.17
C MET A 75 -23.58 -4.22 -8.66
N GLY A 76 -24.47 -3.75 -9.54
CA GLY A 76 -24.46 -2.35 -10.01
C GLY A 76 -24.69 -1.36 -8.87
N SER A 77 -25.62 -1.66 -7.99
CA SER A 77 -25.91 -0.86 -6.79
C SER A 77 -24.73 -0.87 -5.81
N LEU A 78 -24.11 -2.03 -5.58
CA LEU A 78 -22.93 -2.15 -4.73
C LEU A 78 -21.75 -1.32 -5.27
N ARG A 79 -21.50 -1.35 -6.58
CA ARG A 79 -20.46 -0.53 -7.21
C ARG A 79 -20.70 0.97 -7.02
N LEU A 80 -21.96 1.42 -7.11
CA LEU A 80 -22.31 2.82 -6.86
C LEU A 80 -22.12 3.21 -5.40
N MET A 81 -22.51 2.34 -4.45
CA MET A 81 -22.30 2.59 -3.01
C MET A 81 -20.82 2.72 -2.67
N VAL A 82 -19.97 1.82 -3.20
CA VAL A 82 -18.52 1.92 -3.02
C VAL A 82 -17.99 3.17 -3.71
N GLY A 83 -18.49 3.53 -4.89
CA GLY A 83 -18.11 4.74 -5.61
C GLY A 83 -18.46 6.02 -4.85
N ASP A 84 -19.63 6.09 -4.22
CA ASP A 84 -20.03 7.22 -3.38
C ASP A 84 -19.10 7.35 -2.16
N PHE A 85 -18.84 6.24 -1.47
CA PHE A 85 -17.90 6.19 -0.36
C PHE A 85 -16.51 6.68 -0.77
N VAL A 86 -15.94 6.12 -1.83
CA VAL A 86 -14.60 6.43 -2.32
C VAL A 86 -14.49 7.90 -2.78
N SER A 87 -15.55 8.44 -3.39
CA SER A 87 -15.62 9.85 -3.81
C SER A 87 -15.63 10.80 -2.62
N ALA A 88 -16.27 10.42 -1.52
CA ALA A 88 -16.32 11.22 -0.30
C ALA A 88 -14.96 11.23 0.45
N MET A 89 -14.15 10.18 0.33
CA MET A 89 -12.89 10.05 1.05
C MET A 89 -11.77 10.89 0.44
N THR A 90 -10.79 11.27 1.27
CA THR A 90 -9.56 11.91 0.86
C THR A 90 -8.57 10.91 0.25
N ASN A 91 -7.65 11.38 -0.57
CA ASN A 91 -6.67 10.51 -1.25
C ASN A 91 -5.38 10.38 -0.40
N ASP A 92 -5.51 9.82 0.81
CA ASP A 92 -4.46 9.85 1.82
C ASP A 92 -3.49 8.66 1.74
N ASN A 93 -3.84 7.63 0.95
CA ASN A 93 -3.01 6.43 0.83
C ASN A 93 -3.19 5.74 -0.53
N ILE A 94 -2.21 4.86 -0.86
CA ILE A 94 -2.18 4.13 -2.14
C ILE A 94 -3.40 3.21 -2.35
N THR A 95 -4.01 2.71 -1.27
CA THR A 95 -5.21 1.88 -1.34
C THR A 95 -6.40 2.71 -1.81
N MET A 96 -6.61 3.89 -1.22
CA MET A 96 -7.70 4.78 -1.61
C MET A 96 -7.49 5.33 -3.03
N ALA A 97 -6.24 5.59 -3.43
CA ALA A 97 -5.92 5.97 -4.81
C ALA A 97 -6.34 4.88 -5.81
N ALA A 98 -5.99 3.62 -5.54
CA ALA A 98 -6.39 2.49 -6.35
C ALA A 98 -7.92 2.28 -6.39
N MET A 99 -8.59 2.49 -5.26
CA MET A 99 -10.05 2.42 -5.18
C MET A 99 -10.72 3.50 -6.03
N LYS A 100 -10.20 4.74 -6.01
CA LYS A 100 -10.70 5.84 -6.83
C LYS A 100 -10.52 5.59 -8.33
N GLU A 101 -9.41 4.97 -8.71
CA GLU A 101 -9.15 4.61 -10.10
C GLU A 101 -10.13 3.53 -10.60
N TYR A 102 -10.48 2.58 -9.73
CA TYR A 102 -11.36 1.46 -10.09
C TYR A 102 -12.85 1.82 -10.03
N PHE A 103 -13.27 2.58 -9.00
CA PHE A 103 -14.67 2.98 -8.79
C PHE A 103 -14.89 4.42 -9.24
N THR A 104 -15.01 4.62 -10.56
CA THR A 104 -15.15 5.94 -11.17
C THR A 104 -16.59 6.47 -11.17
N HIS A 105 -17.58 5.61 -10.94
CA HIS A 105 -18.99 5.97 -10.95
C HIS A 105 -19.51 6.16 -9.53
N SER A 106 -20.15 7.30 -9.31
CA SER A 106 -20.79 7.71 -8.05
C SER A 106 -22.16 8.27 -8.36
N SER A 107 -23.13 8.11 -7.45
CA SER A 107 -24.46 8.74 -7.56
C SER A 107 -24.41 10.25 -7.29
N GLY A 108 -23.30 10.75 -6.73
CA GLY A 108 -23.14 12.13 -6.29
C GLY A 108 -23.66 12.40 -4.88
N ALA A 109 -23.96 11.34 -4.10
CA ALA A 109 -24.34 11.48 -2.71
C ALA A 109 -23.23 12.16 -1.90
N LYS A 110 -23.61 13.10 -1.03
CA LYS A 110 -22.67 13.83 -0.17
C LYS A 110 -22.61 13.17 1.20
N ALA A 111 -21.40 12.89 1.66
CA ALA A 111 -21.21 12.43 3.02
C ALA A 111 -21.41 13.58 4.02
N ILE A 112 -22.13 13.29 5.09
CA ILE A 112 -22.37 14.20 6.23
C ILE A 112 -21.13 14.26 7.11
N SER A 113 -20.57 13.09 7.42
CA SER A 113 -19.33 12.97 8.19
C SER A 113 -18.44 11.91 7.57
N LYS A 114 -17.13 12.00 7.84
CA LYS A 114 -16.14 11.03 7.37
C LYS A 114 -14.98 10.92 8.34
N THR A 115 -14.51 9.69 8.54
CA THR A 115 -13.31 9.38 9.29
C THR A 115 -12.28 8.75 8.36
N GLY A 116 -11.10 9.36 8.27
CA GLY A 116 -9.99 8.87 7.46
C GLY A 116 -9.41 7.58 8.03
N PHE A 117 -8.63 6.87 7.22
CA PHE A 117 -7.95 5.67 7.67
C PHE A 117 -6.94 5.98 8.78
N SER A 118 -6.99 5.20 9.86
CA SER A 118 -6.00 5.24 10.94
C SER A 118 -5.34 3.87 11.10
N SER A 119 -4.04 3.88 11.40
CA SER A 119 -3.30 2.65 11.72
C SER A 119 -3.77 2.00 13.02
N ALA A 120 -4.43 2.75 13.90
CA ALA A 120 -4.99 2.25 15.15
C ALA A 120 -6.33 1.53 14.93
N THR A 121 -7.24 2.14 14.15
CA THR A 121 -8.57 1.62 13.90
C THR A 121 -8.64 0.66 12.72
N LYS A 122 -7.69 0.74 11.76
CA LYS A 122 -7.60 -0.11 10.58
C LYS A 122 -8.79 -0.03 9.62
N TYR A 123 -9.64 0.97 9.78
CA TYR A 123 -10.76 1.25 8.87
C TYR A 123 -10.89 2.74 8.60
N SER A 124 -11.71 3.06 7.60
CA SER A 124 -12.23 4.39 7.30
C SER A 124 -13.75 4.31 7.19
N SER A 125 -14.46 5.39 7.52
CA SER A 125 -15.92 5.45 7.47
C SER A 125 -16.42 6.72 6.81
N ALA A 126 -17.62 6.65 6.25
CA ALA A 126 -18.36 7.81 5.74
C ALA A 126 -19.84 7.63 6.01
N THR A 127 -20.46 8.64 6.62
CA THR A 127 -21.88 8.66 6.93
C THR A 127 -22.63 9.49 5.88
N PHE A 128 -23.65 8.90 5.32
CA PHE A 128 -24.62 9.51 4.42
C PHE A 128 -25.97 9.66 5.15
N GLU A 129 -26.96 10.27 4.51
CA GLU A 129 -28.25 10.56 5.16
C GLU A 129 -28.94 9.34 5.78
N ASP A 130 -28.78 8.17 5.16
CA ASP A 130 -29.49 6.95 5.52
C ASP A 130 -28.57 5.85 6.09
N LYS A 131 -27.25 5.94 5.88
CA LYS A 131 -26.32 4.86 6.21
C LYS A 131 -24.90 5.34 6.45
N THR A 132 -24.21 4.61 7.32
CA THR A 132 -22.76 4.71 7.49
C THR A 132 -22.08 3.56 6.79
N TYR A 133 -21.15 3.85 5.90
CA TYR A 133 -20.30 2.87 5.24
C TYR A 133 -18.95 2.81 5.90
N VAL A 134 -18.40 1.60 5.98
CA VAL A 134 -17.07 1.32 6.56
C VAL A 134 -16.27 0.50 5.57
N LEU A 135 -15.00 0.87 5.40
CA LEU A 135 -14.02 0.14 4.60
C LEU A 135 -12.76 -0.08 5.42
N GLY A 136 -12.34 -1.31 5.59
CA GLY A 136 -11.14 -1.59 6.39
C GLY A 136 -10.67 -3.03 6.36
N ALA A 137 -9.75 -3.34 7.27
CA ALA A 137 -9.26 -4.69 7.44
C ALA A 137 -10.39 -5.61 7.97
N PRO A 138 -10.48 -6.85 7.45
CA PRO A 138 -11.58 -7.77 7.77
C PRO A 138 -11.82 -7.94 9.26
N GLU A 139 -10.76 -8.08 10.04
CA GLU A 139 -10.83 -8.34 11.49
C GLU A 139 -11.47 -7.17 12.26
N PHE A 140 -11.35 -5.95 11.73
CA PHE A 140 -11.84 -4.72 12.36
C PHE A 140 -13.23 -4.30 11.87
N VAL A 141 -13.63 -4.76 10.69
CA VAL A 141 -14.94 -4.43 10.12
C VAL A 141 -15.98 -5.50 10.43
N LEU A 142 -15.59 -6.79 10.36
CA LEU A 142 -16.52 -7.91 10.56
C LEU A 142 -16.73 -8.25 12.03
N LEU A 143 -15.79 -7.93 12.90
CA LEU A 143 -15.86 -8.22 14.33
C LEU A 143 -16.26 -9.70 14.60
N ASP A 144 -17.42 -9.93 15.17
CA ASP A 144 -17.93 -11.27 15.53
C ASP A 144 -18.23 -12.14 14.28
N ASP A 145 -18.51 -11.53 13.13
CA ASP A 145 -18.75 -12.25 11.87
C ASP A 145 -17.46 -12.65 11.16
N TYR A 146 -16.29 -12.26 11.65
CA TYR A 146 -15.00 -12.55 11.02
C TYR A 146 -14.76 -14.05 10.82
N GLU A 147 -15.06 -14.88 11.80
CA GLU A 147 -14.85 -16.34 11.74
C GLU A 147 -15.67 -17.01 10.62
N GLN A 148 -16.83 -16.48 10.28
CA GLN A 148 -17.68 -17.00 9.18
C GLN A 148 -17.03 -16.78 7.81
N HIS A 149 -16.24 -15.72 7.66
CA HIS A 149 -15.62 -15.33 6.39
C HIS A 149 -14.11 -15.62 6.32
N LYS A 150 -13.52 -16.10 7.41
CA LYS A 150 -12.07 -16.30 7.59
C LYS A 150 -11.45 -17.20 6.54
N GLU A 151 -12.09 -18.30 6.20
CA GLU A 151 -11.59 -19.24 5.20
C GLU A 151 -11.43 -18.57 3.83
N LYS A 152 -12.47 -17.86 3.38
CA LYS A 152 -12.46 -17.12 2.11
C LYS A 152 -11.45 -15.97 2.11
N ILE A 153 -11.35 -15.24 3.23
CA ILE A 153 -10.38 -14.15 3.40
C ILE A 153 -8.95 -14.71 3.32
N THR A 154 -8.69 -15.85 3.98
CA THR A 154 -7.37 -16.50 3.97
C THR A 154 -7.01 -17.01 2.58
N GLU A 155 -7.96 -17.59 1.86
CA GLU A 155 -7.77 -18.04 0.48
C GLU A 155 -7.36 -16.86 -0.42
N LEU A 156 -8.11 -15.76 -0.39
CA LEU A 156 -7.81 -14.56 -1.16
C LEU A 156 -6.45 -13.94 -0.78
N ALA A 157 -6.15 -13.86 0.51
CA ALA A 157 -4.88 -13.34 0.99
C ALA A 157 -3.68 -14.21 0.60
N SER A 158 -3.87 -15.53 0.44
CA SER A 158 -2.81 -16.46 0.04
C SER A 158 -2.28 -16.18 -1.36
N THR A 159 -3.05 -15.53 -2.21
CA THR A 159 -2.63 -15.07 -3.55
C THR A 159 -1.71 -13.84 -3.51
N GLY A 160 -1.44 -13.28 -2.33
CA GLY A 160 -0.69 -12.04 -2.13
C GLY A 160 -1.54 -10.77 -2.22
N ALA A 161 -2.86 -10.91 -2.38
CA ALA A 161 -3.78 -9.79 -2.42
C ALA A 161 -4.04 -9.21 -1.02
N ARG A 162 -4.24 -7.90 -0.94
CA ARG A 162 -4.77 -7.26 0.26
C ARG A 162 -6.29 -7.35 0.24
N VAL A 163 -6.86 -8.07 1.20
CA VAL A 163 -8.32 -8.19 1.36
C VAL A 163 -8.82 -7.02 2.21
N LEU A 164 -9.86 -6.35 1.73
CA LEU A 164 -10.59 -5.31 2.44
C LEU A 164 -12.06 -5.69 2.48
N VAL A 165 -12.73 -5.29 3.56
CA VAL A 165 -14.18 -5.46 3.69
C VAL A 165 -14.85 -4.09 3.63
N PHE A 166 -15.90 -4.02 2.83
CA PHE A 166 -16.81 -2.88 2.76
C PHE A 166 -18.16 -3.31 3.31
N GLY A 167 -18.67 -2.56 4.26
CA GLY A 167 -19.94 -2.88 4.93
C GLY A 167 -20.74 -1.64 5.29
N THR A 168 -21.97 -1.86 5.74
CA THR A 168 -22.87 -0.83 6.29
C THR A 168 -22.97 -0.96 7.79
N TYR A 169 -22.94 0.16 8.47
CA TYR A 169 -23.17 0.26 9.91
C TYR A 169 -24.49 0.98 10.18
N ALA A 170 -25.24 0.51 11.16
CA ALA A 170 -26.57 1.06 11.50
C ALA A 170 -26.50 2.37 12.31
N ALA A 171 -25.32 2.76 12.82
CA ALA A 171 -25.12 3.95 13.63
C ALA A 171 -24.01 4.83 13.06
N GLU A 172 -24.00 6.12 13.45
CA GLU A 172 -22.85 6.99 13.22
C GLU A 172 -21.63 6.45 13.99
N ILE A 173 -20.49 6.43 13.33
CA ILE A 173 -19.22 6.09 13.97
C ILE A 173 -18.53 7.41 14.34
N ASP A 174 -18.57 7.74 15.62
CA ASP A 174 -17.75 8.80 16.18
C ASP A 174 -16.29 8.36 16.16
N GLY A 175 -15.44 9.19 15.56
CA GLY A 175 -14.01 8.93 15.37
C GLY A 175 -13.18 9.01 16.64
#